data_2bce1dfcf5826c06a1a353a45f83f15a
#
_entry.id   2bce1dfcf5826c06a1a353a45f83f15a
#
_cell.length_a   1.000
_cell.length_b   1.000
_cell.length_c   1.000
_cell.angle_alpha   90.00
_cell.angle_beta   90.00
_cell.angle_gamma   90.00
#
_symmetry.space_group_name_H-M   'P 1'
#
loop_
_entity.id
_entity.type
_entity.pdbx_description
1 polymer ?
#
loop_
_entity_poly.entity_id
_entity_poly.type
_entity_poly.pdbx_seq_one_letter_code
_entity_poly.pdbx_strand_id
1 'polypeptide(L)'
;MDKKYAVVTGADRGLGLELAKGLVRSGYTVFAGQYLLEWHELEEAEKAYPGRLIPLLLDVGSSSSVKRAAETVKETTERIDLLLNNAAVVDPANAGKTIADPLDFGSMLQTYNVTALGALRAAHAFMPLLLNGSGKLIVNISSEAGSLSQSWRSSGYAYCMGKAALNMHSTITYNKIRDLGGHVLNLHPGWVQGRLGGKLNTEADLTPEFSASQLLPIILRYRTYQTNKPAYLNWLGQDLSY
;
A
#
# COMPACT_ATOMS: atom_id res chain seq x y z
N MET A 1 -8.71 4.59 26.02
CA MET A 1 -7.70 4.69 24.94
C MET A 1 -8.33 5.44 23.80
N ASP A 2 -7.61 6.39 23.21
CA ASP A 2 -8.09 7.11 22.03
C ASP A 2 -8.28 6.16 20.85
N LYS A 3 -9.40 6.33 20.12
CA LYS A 3 -9.66 5.56 18.90
C LYS A 3 -8.57 5.85 17.87
N LYS A 4 -8.00 4.80 17.28
CA LYS A 4 -7.04 4.89 16.17
C LYS A 4 -7.74 4.59 14.85
N TYR A 5 -7.40 5.34 13.83
CA TYR A 5 -7.98 5.21 12.51
C TYR A 5 -6.91 4.90 11.47
N ALA A 6 -7.22 4.02 10.54
CA ALA A 6 -6.35 3.71 9.42
C ALA A 6 -7.14 3.70 8.09
N VAL A 7 -6.47 4.07 7.01
CA VAL A 7 -6.93 3.86 5.64
C VAL A 7 -6.02 2.84 4.98
N VAL A 8 -6.58 1.81 4.37
CA VAL A 8 -5.84 0.78 3.62
C VAL A 8 -6.34 0.76 2.19
N THR A 9 -5.48 1.05 1.21
CA THR A 9 -5.87 1.02 -0.20
C THR A 9 -5.77 -0.41 -0.76
N GLY A 10 -6.70 -0.81 -1.66
CA GLY A 10 -6.72 -2.15 -2.24
C GLY A 10 -6.92 -3.23 -1.17
N ALA A 11 -7.90 -3.01 -0.29
CA ALA A 11 -8.25 -3.92 0.81
C ALA A 11 -9.49 -4.78 0.52
N ASP A 12 -9.92 -4.83 -0.72
CA ASP A 12 -11.05 -5.66 -1.17
C ASP A 12 -10.74 -7.17 -1.14
N ARG A 13 -9.46 -7.55 -1.14
CA ARG A 13 -8.99 -8.95 -1.07
C ARG A 13 -7.49 -9.05 -0.73
N GLY A 14 -7.03 -10.28 -0.60
CA GLY A 14 -5.59 -10.63 -0.51
C GLY A 14 -4.85 -9.91 0.62
N LEU A 15 -3.61 -9.50 0.35
CA LEU A 15 -2.74 -8.90 1.37
C LEU A 15 -3.35 -7.66 2.02
N GLY A 16 -3.98 -6.77 1.24
CA GLY A 16 -4.60 -5.55 1.77
C GLY A 16 -5.72 -5.85 2.74
N LEU A 17 -6.57 -6.85 2.45
CA LEU A 17 -7.64 -7.30 3.34
C LEU A 17 -7.08 -7.89 4.64
N GLU A 18 -6.05 -8.74 4.55
CA GLU A 18 -5.45 -9.35 5.75
C GLU A 18 -4.75 -8.31 6.64
N LEU A 19 -4.08 -7.32 6.04
CA LEU A 19 -3.53 -6.17 6.78
C LEU A 19 -4.64 -5.35 7.45
N ALA A 20 -5.75 -5.08 6.75
CA ALA A 20 -6.90 -4.36 7.32
C ALA A 20 -7.50 -5.11 8.51
N LYS A 21 -7.76 -6.42 8.38
CA LYS A 21 -8.23 -7.30 9.47
C LYS A 21 -7.26 -7.30 10.65
N GLY A 22 -5.96 -7.37 10.38
CA GLY A 22 -4.93 -7.36 11.41
C GLY A 22 -4.85 -6.03 12.16
N LEU A 23 -5.02 -4.90 11.48
CA LEU A 23 -5.11 -3.57 12.10
C LEU A 23 -6.35 -3.44 12.97
N VAL A 24 -7.51 -3.97 12.52
CA VAL A 24 -8.72 -4.02 13.36
C VAL A 24 -8.47 -4.80 14.65
N ARG A 25 -7.85 -5.97 14.57
CA ARG A 25 -7.47 -6.77 15.77
C ARG A 25 -6.49 -6.02 16.67
N SER A 26 -5.67 -5.13 16.10
CA SER A 26 -4.71 -4.27 16.82
C SER A 26 -5.30 -2.97 17.37
N GLY A 27 -6.62 -2.80 17.33
CA GLY A 27 -7.32 -1.67 17.96
C GLY A 27 -7.65 -0.50 17.03
N TYR A 28 -7.41 -0.61 15.71
CA TYR A 28 -7.81 0.42 14.75
C TYR A 28 -9.27 0.27 14.30
N THR A 29 -9.89 1.37 13.93
CA THR A 29 -11.00 1.42 12.99
C THR A 29 -10.38 1.64 11.61
N VAL A 30 -10.70 0.77 10.66
CA VAL A 30 -10.05 0.73 9.34
C VAL A 30 -11.04 1.06 8.24
N PHE A 31 -10.74 2.07 7.45
CA PHE A 31 -11.39 2.34 6.18
C PHE A 31 -10.70 1.48 5.11
N ALA A 32 -11.38 0.44 4.65
CA ALA A 32 -10.86 -0.55 3.73
C ALA A 32 -11.19 -0.16 2.28
N GLY A 33 -10.20 0.33 1.55
CA GLY A 33 -10.34 0.77 0.17
C GLY A 33 -10.73 -0.38 -0.76
N GLN A 34 -11.89 -0.26 -1.40
CA GLN A 34 -12.47 -1.21 -2.33
C GLN A 34 -12.52 -0.60 -3.73
N TYR A 35 -11.91 -1.29 -4.69
CA TYR A 35 -11.93 -0.93 -6.11
C TYR A 35 -12.93 -1.79 -6.89
N LEU A 36 -12.91 -3.11 -6.69
CA LEU A 36 -13.74 -4.08 -7.37
C LEU A 36 -14.90 -4.53 -6.47
N LEU A 37 -16.13 -4.24 -6.87
CA LEU A 37 -17.33 -4.53 -6.08
C LEU A 37 -17.78 -6.00 -6.19
N GLU A 38 -17.30 -6.74 -7.18
CA GLU A 38 -17.59 -8.16 -7.36
C GLU A 38 -16.87 -9.09 -6.37
N TRP A 39 -15.96 -8.57 -5.55
CA TRP A 39 -15.25 -9.34 -4.54
C TRP A 39 -15.98 -9.23 -3.19
N HIS A 40 -16.45 -10.37 -2.68
CA HIS A 40 -17.26 -10.43 -1.47
C HIS A 40 -16.45 -10.60 -0.18
N GLU A 41 -15.14 -10.86 -0.26
CA GLU A 41 -14.29 -11.10 0.92
C GLU A 41 -14.27 -9.92 1.89
N LEU A 42 -14.32 -8.68 1.38
CA LEU A 42 -14.40 -7.49 2.24
C LEU A 42 -15.75 -7.38 2.93
N GLU A 43 -16.86 -7.70 2.23
CA GLU A 43 -18.20 -7.70 2.81
C GLU A 43 -18.33 -8.73 3.96
N GLU A 44 -17.77 -9.92 3.77
CA GLU A 44 -17.73 -10.94 4.83
C GLU A 44 -16.90 -10.48 6.03
N ALA A 45 -15.75 -9.84 5.78
CA ALA A 45 -14.90 -9.30 6.83
C ALA A 45 -15.58 -8.12 7.58
N GLU A 46 -16.33 -7.27 6.90
CA GLU A 46 -17.13 -6.21 7.54
C GLU A 46 -18.13 -6.79 8.53
N LYS A 47 -18.86 -7.85 8.14
CA LYS A 47 -19.80 -8.56 9.03
C LYS A 47 -19.13 -9.13 10.28
N ALA A 48 -17.86 -9.56 10.15
CA ALA A 48 -17.07 -10.06 11.29
C ALA A 48 -16.53 -8.93 12.20
N TYR A 49 -16.42 -7.70 11.70
CA TYR A 49 -15.89 -6.55 12.45
C TYR A 49 -16.79 -5.31 12.33
N PRO A 50 -18.06 -5.38 12.74
CA PRO A 50 -19.05 -4.31 12.53
C PRO A 50 -18.59 -2.98 13.14
N GLY A 51 -18.65 -1.91 12.33
CA GLY A 51 -18.22 -0.56 12.73
C GLY A 51 -16.71 -0.38 12.96
N ARG A 52 -15.91 -1.43 12.74
CA ARG A 52 -14.46 -1.40 12.89
C ARG A 52 -13.72 -1.59 11.56
N LEU A 53 -14.27 -2.35 10.66
CA LEU A 53 -13.82 -2.47 9.27
C LEU A 53 -14.92 -1.83 8.40
N ILE A 54 -14.59 -0.73 7.73
CA ILE A 54 -15.55 0.10 7.00
C ILE A 54 -15.14 0.10 5.53
N PRO A 55 -15.93 -0.50 4.63
CA PRO A 55 -15.68 -0.42 3.20
C PRO A 55 -15.66 1.04 2.72
N LEU A 56 -14.70 1.37 1.87
CA LEU A 56 -14.49 2.69 1.30
C LEU A 56 -14.27 2.56 -0.22
N LEU A 57 -15.22 3.05 -1.03
CA LEU A 57 -15.04 3.04 -2.48
C LEU A 57 -13.83 3.89 -2.87
N LEU A 58 -12.80 3.26 -3.45
CA LEU A 58 -11.51 3.89 -3.68
C LEU A 58 -10.78 3.31 -4.88
N ASP A 59 -10.79 4.05 -5.98
CA ASP A 59 -9.88 3.86 -7.11
C ASP A 59 -8.69 4.83 -7.00
N VAL A 60 -7.51 4.33 -6.65
CA VAL A 60 -6.29 5.14 -6.52
C VAL A 60 -5.79 5.67 -7.87
N GLY A 61 -6.20 5.07 -8.98
CA GLY A 61 -5.92 5.55 -10.34
C GLY A 61 -6.68 6.82 -10.71
N SER A 62 -7.72 7.21 -9.95
CA SER A 62 -8.59 8.34 -10.20
C SER A 62 -8.50 9.41 -9.10
N SER A 63 -8.04 10.62 -9.48
CA SER A 63 -7.96 11.75 -8.54
C SER A 63 -9.31 12.13 -7.93
N SER A 64 -10.39 12.04 -8.70
CA SER A 64 -11.73 12.33 -8.20
C SER A 64 -12.23 11.27 -7.21
N SER A 65 -11.92 9.99 -7.45
CA SER A 65 -12.25 8.90 -6.52
C SER A 65 -11.52 9.07 -5.19
N VAL A 66 -10.21 9.32 -5.25
CA VAL A 66 -9.38 9.52 -4.04
C VAL A 66 -9.84 10.72 -3.23
N LYS A 67 -10.22 11.82 -3.90
CA LYS A 67 -10.75 13.01 -3.23
C LYS A 67 -12.06 12.69 -2.50
N ARG A 68 -13.02 12.04 -3.17
CA ARG A 68 -14.29 11.62 -2.54
C ARG A 68 -14.06 10.70 -1.35
N ALA A 69 -13.15 9.73 -1.49
CA ALA A 69 -12.82 8.82 -0.39
C ALA A 69 -12.27 9.58 0.83
N ALA A 70 -11.41 10.57 0.64
CA ALA A 70 -10.91 11.39 1.74
C ALA A 70 -12.03 12.25 2.39
N GLU A 71 -12.96 12.77 1.60
CA GLU A 71 -14.15 13.48 2.08
C GLU A 71 -15.06 12.55 2.91
N THR A 72 -15.34 11.33 2.43
CA THR A 72 -16.11 10.32 3.18
C THR A 72 -15.46 9.95 4.51
N VAL A 73 -14.13 9.76 4.54
CA VAL A 73 -13.42 9.51 5.80
C VAL A 73 -13.55 10.69 6.75
N LYS A 74 -13.48 11.91 6.23
CA LYS A 74 -13.62 13.15 7.04
C LYS A 74 -14.99 13.30 7.67
N GLU A 75 -16.05 12.75 7.08
CA GLU A 75 -17.39 12.72 7.68
C GLU A 75 -17.44 11.88 8.97
N THR A 76 -16.55 10.89 9.09
CA THR A 76 -16.48 9.99 10.25
C THR A 76 -15.44 10.44 11.29
N THR A 77 -14.31 11.01 10.83
CA THR A 77 -13.20 11.39 11.71
C THR A 77 -12.38 12.53 11.12
N GLU A 78 -11.90 13.44 11.96
CA GLU A 78 -11.00 14.53 11.56
C GLU A 78 -9.52 14.10 11.52
N ARG A 79 -9.21 12.83 11.83
CA ARG A 79 -7.84 12.33 11.88
C ARG A 79 -7.74 10.88 11.43
N ILE A 80 -6.58 10.53 10.88
CA ILE A 80 -6.13 9.14 10.71
C ILE A 80 -4.72 9.00 11.28
N ASP A 81 -4.39 7.84 11.82
CA ASP A 81 -3.08 7.54 12.40
C ASP A 81 -2.16 6.83 11.43
N LEU A 82 -2.75 6.15 10.45
CA LEU A 82 -2.06 5.32 9.46
C LEU A 82 -2.73 5.42 8.09
N LEU A 83 -1.94 5.71 7.07
CA LEU A 83 -2.28 5.46 5.66
C LEU A 83 -1.42 4.30 5.15
N LEU A 84 -2.04 3.20 4.72
CA LEU A 84 -1.38 2.05 4.14
C LEU A 84 -1.69 1.95 2.65
N ASN A 85 -0.72 2.29 1.82
CA ASN A 85 -0.76 2.19 0.37
C ASN A 85 -0.37 0.77 -0.05
N ASN A 86 -1.38 -0.07 -0.29
CA ASN A 86 -1.20 -1.45 -0.75
C ASN A 86 -1.66 -1.64 -2.21
N ALA A 87 -2.59 -0.83 -2.70
CA ALA A 87 -3.10 -0.96 -4.07
C ALA A 87 -1.96 -0.93 -5.10
N ALA A 88 -1.92 -1.93 -5.95
CA ALA A 88 -0.96 -2.09 -7.02
C ALA A 88 -1.52 -2.96 -8.14
N VAL A 89 -0.95 -2.83 -9.33
CA VAL A 89 -1.23 -3.70 -10.47
C VAL A 89 0.09 -4.11 -11.12
N VAL A 90 0.09 -5.24 -11.81
CA VAL A 90 1.16 -5.63 -12.73
C VAL A 90 0.68 -5.44 -14.15
N ASP A 91 1.62 -5.29 -15.06
CA ASP A 91 1.39 -5.12 -16.49
C ASP A 91 1.42 -6.47 -17.23
N PRO A 92 0.26 -7.09 -17.50
CA PRO A 92 0.23 -8.39 -18.18
C PRO A 92 0.66 -8.29 -19.65
N ALA A 93 0.48 -7.13 -20.29
CA ALA A 93 0.84 -6.93 -21.70
C ALA A 93 2.35 -6.98 -21.93
N ASN A 94 3.15 -6.66 -20.91
CA ASN A 94 4.62 -6.68 -20.97
C ASN A 94 5.24 -7.72 -20.03
N ALA A 95 4.45 -8.66 -19.52
CA ALA A 95 4.97 -9.72 -18.64
C ALA A 95 6.05 -10.54 -19.33
N GLY A 96 7.24 -10.63 -18.71
CA GLY A 96 8.40 -11.36 -19.23
C GLY A 96 9.12 -10.71 -20.42
N LYS A 97 8.59 -9.63 -21.01
CA LYS A 97 9.23 -8.94 -22.13
C LYS A 97 10.49 -8.19 -21.70
N THR A 98 11.52 -8.28 -22.55
CA THR A 98 12.81 -7.61 -22.42
C THR A 98 12.86 -6.36 -23.28
N ILE A 99 13.99 -5.62 -23.27
CA ILE A 99 14.20 -4.44 -24.13
C ILE A 99 14.23 -4.78 -25.63
N ALA A 100 14.46 -6.04 -25.98
CA ALA A 100 14.49 -6.50 -27.37
C ALA A 100 13.10 -6.85 -27.94
N ASP A 101 12.07 -6.90 -27.08
CA ASP A 101 10.71 -7.28 -27.45
C ASP A 101 9.85 -6.04 -27.71
N PRO A 102 8.78 -6.14 -28.52
CA PRO A 102 7.80 -5.07 -28.66
C PRO A 102 7.11 -4.79 -27.31
N LEU A 103 7.25 -3.57 -26.81
CA LEU A 103 6.69 -3.11 -25.55
C LEU A 103 5.42 -2.30 -25.74
N ASP A 104 4.40 -2.52 -24.90
CA ASP A 104 3.19 -1.70 -24.83
C ASP A 104 3.35 -0.62 -23.75
N PHE A 105 3.74 0.57 -24.17
CA PHE A 105 3.93 1.73 -23.28
C PHE A 105 2.60 2.25 -22.70
N GLY A 106 1.46 2.04 -23.38
CA GLY A 106 0.14 2.40 -22.85
C GLY A 106 -0.21 1.61 -21.59
N SER A 107 0.01 0.29 -21.62
CA SER A 107 -0.18 -0.59 -20.46
C SER A 107 0.79 -0.23 -19.31
N MET A 108 2.04 0.15 -19.63
CA MET A 108 3.01 0.63 -18.63
C MET A 108 2.53 1.89 -17.91
N LEU A 109 1.96 2.85 -18.64
CA LEU A 109 1.41 4.08 -18.05
C LEU A 109 0.26 3.79 -17.06
N GLN A 110 -0.60 2.81 -17.34
CA GLN A 110 -1.65 2.39 -16.42
C GLN A 110 -1.06 1.81 -15.14
N THR A 111 -0.07 0.94 -15.26
CA THR A 111 0.64 0.37 -14.10
C THR A 111 1.29 1.47 -13.24
N TYR A 112 1.96 2.41 -13.87
CA TYR A 112 2.57 3.56 -13.19
C TYR A 112 1.52 4.45 -12.52
N ASN A 113 0.39 4.71 -13.20
CA ASN A 113 -0.72 5.51 -12.68
C ASN A 113 -1.29 4.96 -11.37
N VAL A 114 -1.42 3.64 -11.25
CA VAL A 114 -1.94 3.00 -10.04
C VAL A 114 -0.85 2.86 -8.99
N THR A 115 0.29 2.25 -9.36
CA THR A 115 1.31 1.82 -8.38
C THR A 115 2.09 2.99 -7.78
N ALA A 116 2.48 3.98 -8.61
CA ALA A 116 3.27 5.13 -8.16
C ALA A 116 2.39 6.36 -7.85
N LEU A 117 1.67 6.85 -8.87
CA LEU A 117 0.85 8.05 -8.71
C LEU A 117 -0.36 7.81 -7.81
N GLY A 118 -0.91 6.59 -7.78
CA GLY A 118 -2.02 6.24 -6.91
C GLY A 118 -1.68 6.38 -5.43
N ALA A 119 -0.52 5.87 -5.02
CA ALA A 119 -0.02 6.02 -3.66
C ALA A 119 0.27 7.50 -3.31
N LEU A 120 0.82 8.28 -4.25
CA LEU A 120 1.05 9.72 -4.05
C LEU A 120 -0.27 10.49 -3.95
N ARG A 121 -1.29 10.17 -4.78
CA ARG A 121 -2.63 10.77 -4.69
C ARG A 121 -3.28 10.50 -3.33
N ALA A 122 -3.22 9.25 -2.86
CA ALA A 122 -3.75 8.89 -1.55
C ALA A 122 -3.00 9.66 -0.44
N ALA A 123 -1.67 9.67 -0.46
CA ALA A 123 -0.89 10.44 0.50
C ALA A 123 -1.25 11.92 0.47
N HIS A 124 -1.42 12.53 -0.71
CA HIS A 124 -1.79 13.94 -0.84
C HIS A 124 -3.19 14.22 -0.28
N ALA A 125 -4.20 13.43 -0.65
CA ALA A 125 -5.58 13.66 -0.24
C ALA A 125 -5.82 13.42 1.27
N PHE A 126 -5.19 12.40 1.83
CA PHE A 126 -5.32 12.06 3.25
C PHE A 126 -4.33 12.81 4.16
N MET A 127 -3.39 13.60 3.60
CA MET A 127 -2.37 14.31 4.39
C MET A 127 -2.95 15.19 5.49
N PRO A 128 -3.99 16.01 5.28
CA PRO A 128 -4.57 16.83 6.36
C PRO A 128 -5.05 15.97 7.53
N LEU A 129 -5.75 14.87 7.27
CA LEU A 129 -6.23 13.95 8.30
C LEU A 129 -5.07 13.23 9.00
N LEU A 130 -4.04 12.86 8.25
CA LEU A 130 -2.86 12.17 8.76
C LEU A 130 -2.05 13.07 9.73
N LEU A 131 -1.87 14.33 9.39
CA LEU A 131 -1.16 15.27 10.25
C LEU A 131 -1.90 15.61 11.55
N ASN A 132 -3.22 15.43 11.59
CA ASN A 132 -4.03 15.53 12.80
C ASN A 132 -3.97 14.27 13.68
N GLY A 133 -3.54 13.13 13.13
CA GLY A 133 -3.40 11.87 13.86
C GLY A 133 -2.19 11.84 14.79
N SER A 134 -2.21 10.92 15.75
CA SER A 134 -1.09 10.68 16.66
C SER A 134 0.00 9.78 16.07
N GLY A 135 -0.37 8.92 15.12
CA GLY A 135 0.55 8.01 14.45
C GLY A 135 1.36 8.66 13.34
N LYS A 136 0.71 9.50 12.53
CA LYS A 136 1.27 10.21 11.37
C LYS A 136 2.11 9.30 10.47
N LEU A 137 1.65 8.06 10.28
CA LEU A 137 2.40 7.01 9.59
C LEU A 137 1.86 6.76 8.18
N ILE A 138 2.74 6.79 7.20
CA ILE A 138 2.50 6.25 5.86
C ILE A 138 3.27 4.94 5.73
N VAL A 139 2.58 3.89 5.32
CA VAL A 139 3.19 2.61 4.92
C VAL A 139 2.93 2.39 3.45
N ASN A 140 3.96 2.14 2.69
CA ASN A 140 3.86 1.78 1.28
C ASN A 140 4.27 0.33 1.10
N ILE A 141 3.37 -0.50 0.56
CA ILE A 141 3.74 -1.86 0.14
C ILE A 141 4.52 -1.75 -1.16
N SER A 142 5.84 -1.74 -1.00
CA SER A 142 6.82 -1.69 -2.07
C SER A 142 7.20 -3.11 -2.54
N SER A 143 8.39 -3.30 -3.06
CA SER A 143 8.94 -4.58 -3.50
C SER A 143 10.45 -4.43 -3.60
N GLU A 144 11.20 -5.53 -3.45
CA GLU A 144 12.63 -5.58 -3.82
C GLU A 144 12.86 -5.10 -5.26
N ALA A 145 11.85 -5.29 -6.13
CA ALA A 145 11.88 -4.81 -7.52
C ALA A 145 11.98 -3.28 -7.66
N GLY A 146 11.73 -2.51 -6.59
CA GLY A 146 11.94 -1.06 -6.56
C GLY A 146 13.36 -0.62 -6.16
N SER A 147 14.25 -1.56 -5.86
CA SER A 147 15.66 -1.29 -5.57
C SER A 147 16.46 -1.13 -6.87
N LEU A 148 17.19 -0.02 -7.00
CA LEU A 148 18.13 0.18 -8.11
C LEU A 148 19.44 -0.54 -7.86
N SER A 149 19.91 -0.57 -6.61
CA SER A 149 21.20 -1.12 -6.24
C SER A 149 21.21 -2.66 -6.20
N GLN A 150 20.06 -3.30 -6.05
CA GLN A 150 19.93 -4.75 -5.95
C GLN A 150 19.17 -5.38 -7.14
N SER A 151 18.90 -4.61 -8.20
CA SER A 151 18.14 -5.10 -9.35
C SER A 151 18.96 -6.09 -10.17
N TRP A 152 18.41 -7.28 -10.37
CA TRP A 152 18.97 -8.34 -11.23
C TRP A 152 18.05 -8.63 -12.44
N ARG A 153 16.92 -7.92 -12.56
CA ARG A 153 15.86 -8.21 -13.51
C ARG A 153 16.20 -7.70 -14.91
N SER A 154 15.88 -8.50 -15.92
CA SER A 154 15.97 -8.14 -17.34
C SER A 154 14.61 -7.82 -17.98
N SER A 155 13.52 -7.92 -17.21
CA SER A 155 12.12 -7.69 -17.63
C SER A 155 11.30 -7.08 -16.50
N GLY A 156 10.00 -6.83 -16.73
CA GLY A 156 9.10 -6.28 -15.72
C GLY A 156 9.23 -4.78 -15.53
N TYR A 157 9.56 -4.04 -16.58
CA TYR A 157 9.83 -2.59 -16.57
C TYR A 157 8.77 -1.77 -15.84
N ALA A 158 7.48 -1.93 -16.20
CA ALA A 158 6.41 -1.14 -15.61
C ALA A 158 6.33 -1.30 -14.09
N TYR A 159 6.46 -2.54 -13.61
CA TYR A 159 6.38 -2.85 -12.18
C TYR A 159 7.62 -2.32 -11.43
N CYS A 160 8.82 -2.62 -11.92
CA CYS A 160 10.07 -2.16 -11.29
C CYS A 160 10.16 -0.64 -11.24
N MET A 161 9.89 0.03 -12.37
CA MET A 161 9.87 1.51 -12.45
C MET A 161 8.79 2.09 -11.55
N GLY A 162 7.60 1.48 -11.49
CA GLY A 162 6.52 1.90 -10.60
C GLY A 162 6.90 1.79 -9.13
N LYS A 163 7.58 0.70 -8.72
CA LYS A 163 8.04 0.51 -7.33
C LYS A 163 9.24 1.40 -6.98
N ALA A 164 10.14 1.66 -7.93
CA ALA A 164 11.20 2.65 -7.74
C ALA A 164 10.65 4.08 -7.58
N ALA A 165 9.66 4.45 -8.38
CA ALA A 165 8.97 5.74 -8.26
C ALA A 165 8.19 5.84 -6.93
N LEU A 166 7.57 4.75 -6.47
CA LEU A 166 6.96 4.66 -5.14
C LEU A 166 7.98 4.95 -4.04
N ASN A 167 9.16 4.34 -4.10
CA ASN A 167 10.25 4.56 -3.16
C ASN A 167 10.75 6.02 -3.19
N MET A 168 10.85 6.63 -4.38
CA MET A 168 11.27 8.03 -4.53
C MET A 168 10.23 8.98 -3.92
N HIS A 169 8.93 8.82 -4.24
CA HIS A 169 7.91 9.70 -3.65
C HIS A 169 7.84 9.54 -2.13
N SER A 170 8.10 8.33 -1.61
CA SER A 170 8.19 8.07 -0.16
C SER A 170 9.27 8.93 0.50
N THR A 171 10.45 9.00 -0.12
CA THR A 171 11.57 9.81 0.36
C THR A 171 11.24 11.31 0.36
N ILE A 172 10.65 11.80 -0.75
CA ILE A 172 10.26 13.21 -0.87
C ILE A 172 9.17 13.55 0.17
N THR A 173 8.18 12.66 0.34
CA THR A 173 7.12 12.85 1.32
C THR A 173 7.68 12.85 2.75
N TYR A 174 8.55 11.91 3.09
CA TYR A 174 9.20 11.85 4.40
C TYR A 174 9.98 13.12 4.71
N ASN A 175 10.78 13.63 3.77
CA ASN A 175 11.52 14.86 3.94
C ASN A 175 10.61 16.05 4.32
N LYS A 176 9.37 16.07 3.82
CA LYS A 176 8.39 17.11 4.15
C LYS A 176 7.73 16.92 5.51
N ILE A 177 7.42 15.67 5.90
CA ILE A 177 6.58 15.43 7.09
C ILE A 177 7.37 15.07 8.36
N ARG A 178 8.64 14.67 8.27
CA ARG A 178 9.44 14.22 9.41
C ARG A 178 9.52 15.26 10.54
N ASP A 179 9.70 16.54 10.18
CA ASP A 179 9.77 17.64 11.15
C ASP A 179 8.40 17.97 11.78
N LEU A 180 7.31 17.41 11.23
CA LEU A 180 5.95 17.44 11.74
C LEU A 180 5.61 16.19 12.58
N GLY A 181 6.61 15.34 12.85
CA GLY A 181 6.46 14.05 13.55
C GLY A 181 5.91 12.94 12.66
N GLY A 182 5.97 13.10 11.35
CA GLY A 182 5.50 12.10 10.38
C GLY A 182 6.54 11.01 10.10
N HIS A 183 6.06 9.83 9.73
CA HIS A 183 6.84 8.64 9.48
C HIS A 183 6.45 8.00 8.14
N VAL A 184 7.42 7.40 7.44
CA VAL A 184 7.18 6.63 6.23
C VAL A 184 7.96 5.31 6.30
N LEU A 185 7.28 4.20 6.00
CA LEU A 185 7.88 2.88 5.81
C LEU A 185 7.62 2.40 4.38
N ASN A 186 8.62 1.83 3.73
CA ASN A 186 8.48 1.04 2.51
C ASN A 186 8.71 -0.44 2.84
N LEU A 187 7.71 -1.29 2.58
CA LEU A 187 7.75 -2.69 2.97
C LEU A 187 7.66 -3.59 1.74
N HIS A 188 8.62 -4.51 1.60
CA HIS A 188 8.52 -5.62 0.67
C HIS A 188 7.82 -6.80 1.37
N PRO A 189 6.63 -7.22 0.90
CA PRO A 189 5.81 -8.21 1.58
C PRO A 189 6.27 -9.67 1.36
N GLY A 190 7.36 -9.89 0.63
CA GLY A 190 7.71 -11.18 0.07
C GLY A 190 7.00 -11.45 -1.27
N TRP A 191 7.19 -12.64 -1.82
CA TRP A 191 6.43 -13.09 -2.98
C TRP A 191 5.10 -13.70 -2.50
N VAL A 192 4.04 -12.91 -2.60
CA VAL A 192 2.74 -13.19 -2.00
C VAL A 192 1.76 -13.71 -3.06
N GLN A 193 1.05 -14.77 -2.73
CA GLN A 193 -0.07 -15.26 -3.53
C GLN A 193 -1.13 -14.16 -3.68
N GLY A 194 -1.58 -13.92 -4.92
CA GLY A 194 -2.52 -12.83 -5.17
C GLY A 194 -2.94 -12.74 -6.63
N ARG A 195 -3.79 -11.76 -6.92
CA ARG A 195 -4.38 -11.56 -8.26
C ARG A 195 -3.94 -10.25 -8.92
N LEU A 196 -2.70 -9.81 -8.66
CA LEU A 196 -2.18 -8.55 -9.24
C LEU A 196 -2.24 -8.53 -10.77
N GLY A 197 -2.06 -9.67 -11.43
CA GLY A 197 -2.17 -9.85 -12.89
C GLY A 197 -3.53 -10.38 -13.35
N GLY A 198 -4.60 -10.32 -12.53
CA GLY A 198 -5.93 -10.82 -12.83
C GLY A 198 -6.15 -12.30 -12.48
N LYS A 199 -5.14 -13.16 -12.65
CA LYS A 199 -5.18 -14.58 -12.25
C LYS A 199 -4.55 -14.76 -10.88
N LEU A 200 -5.07 -15.73 -10.10
CA LEU A 200 -4.46 -16.11 -8.83
C LEU A 200 -3.08 -16.74 -9.10
N ASN A 201 -2.05 -16.13 -8.55
CA ASN A 201 -0.71 -16.71 -8.53
C ASN A 201 -0.58 -17.61 -7.29
N THR A 202 -0.60 -18.91 -7.50
CA THR A 202 -0.42 -19.93 -6.47
C THR A 202 1.02 -20.43 -6.35
N GLU A 203 1.91 -20.00 -7.24
CA GLU A 203 3.34 -20.36 -7.22
C GLU A 203 4.14 -19.53 -6.21
N ALA A 204 3.55 -18.42 -5.73
CA ALA A 204 4.20 -17.57 -4.76
C ALA A 204 4.33 -18.27 -3.39
N ASP A 205 5.46 -18.00 -2.72
CA ASP A 205 5.87 -18.72 -1.50
C ASP A 205 5.00 -18.41 -0.28
N LEU A 206 4.41 -17.21 -0.24
CA LEU A 206 3.72 -16.70 0.95
C LEU A 206 2.22 -16.54 0.69
N THR A 207 1.40 -16.98 1.65
CA THR A 207 -0.02 -16.60 1.65
C THR A 207 -0.19 -15.15 2.11
N PRO A 208 -1.29 -14.46 1.73
CA PRO A 208 -1.61 -13.13 2.23
C PRO A 208 -1.65 -13.04 3.76
N GLU A 209 -2.22 -14.04 4.40
CA GLU A 209 -2.34 -14.13 5.87
C GLU A 209 -0.98 -14.21 6.54
N PHE A 210 -0.08 -15.06 6.00
CA PHE A 210 1.26 -15.21 6.56
C PHE A 210 2.07 -13.91 6.36
N SER A 211 2.10 -13.35 5.15
CA SER A 211 2.79 -12.08 4.89
C SER A 211 2.26 -10.95 5.78
N ALA A 212 0.93 -10.81 5.91
CA ALA A 212 0.32 -9.82 6.80
C ALA A 212 0.73 -10.02 8.26
N SER A 213 0.80 -11.29 8.74
CA SER A 213 1.21 -11.60 10.11
C SER A 213 2.64 -11.16 10.43
N GLN A 214 3.52 -11.15 9.42
CA GLN A 214 4.90 -10.68 9.55
C GLN A 214 5.02 -9.16 9.46
N LEU A 215 4.25 -8.53 8.56
CA LEU A 215 4.29 -7.08 8.34
C LEU A 215 3.66 -6.29 9.50
N LEU A 216 2.58 -6.79 10.10
CA LEU A 216 1.86 -6.08 11.17
C LEU A 216 2.74 -5.71 12.37
N PRO A 217 3.59 -6.59 12.91
CA PRO A 217 4.52 -6.21 13.99
C PRO A 217 5.49 -5.10 13.60
N ILE A 218 5.94 -5.07 12.33
CA ILE A 218 6.81 -4.02 11.80
C ILE A 218 6.05 -2.69 11.78
N ILE A 219 4.83 -2.70 11.21
CA ILE A 219 3.96 -1.53 11.12
C ILE A 219 3.64 -0.97 12.51
N LEU A 220 3.26 -1.82 13.46
CA LEU A 220 2.87 -1.40 14.81
C LEU A 220 4.05 -0.86 15.63
N ARG A 221 5.26 -1.30 15.34
CA ARG A 221 6.50 -0.85 15.96
C ARG A 221 7.31 0.11 15.08
N TYR A 222 6.69 0.80 14.11
CA TYR A 222 7.35 1.64 13.11
C TYR A 222 8.38 2.62 13.69
N ARG A 223 8.19 3.11 14.91
CA ARG A 223 9.11 4.05 15.56
C ARG A 223 10.50 3.45 15.83
N THR A 224 10.62 2.13 15.90
CA THR A 224 11.93 1.44 16.08
C THR A 224 12.77 1.43 14.80
N TYR A 225 12.17 1.71 13.64
CA TYR A 225 12.83 1.73 12.33
C TYR A 225 13.13 3.15 11.83
N GLN A 226 13.15 4.13 12.74
CA GLN A 226 13.39 5.52 12.36
C GLN A 226 14.85 5.76 12.00
N THR A 227 15.05 6.36 10.82
CA THR A 227 16.36 6.84 10.35
C THR A 227 16.18 8.23 9.74
N ASN A 228 17.23 8.76 9.11
CA ASN A 228 17.17 10.02 8.37
C ASN A 228 16.50 9.92 6.98
N LYS A 229 16.03 8.73 6.61
CA LYS A 229 15.27 8.40 5.39
C LYS A 229 14.18 7.38 5.72
N PRO A 230 13.18 7.16 4.85
CA PRO A 230 12.20 6.08 5.06
C PRO A 230 12.90 4.74 5.24
N ALA A 231 12.49 3.94 6.21
CA ALA A 231 12.98 2.57 6.31
C ALA A 231 12.42 1.76 5.12
N TYR A 232 13.27 0.98 4.48
CA TYR A 232 12.92 0.08 3.40
C TYR A 232 13.26 -1.34 3.83
N LEU A 233 12.22 -2.12 4.17
CA LEU A 233 12.37 -3.39 4.86
C LEU A 233 11.68 -4.52 4.09
N ASN A 234 12.21 -5.72 4.22
CA ASN A 234 11.49 -6.92 3.82
C ASN A 234 10.51 -7.37 4.92
N TRP A 235 9.73 -8.40 4.63
CA TRP A 235 8.73 -8.98 5.52
C TRP A 235 9.30 -9.62 6.80
N LEU A 236 10.63 -9.84 6.87
CA LEU A 236 11.35 -10.28 8.07
C LEU A 236 11.86 -9.09 8.91
N GLY A 237 11.63 -7.85 8.48
CA GLY A 237 12.12 -6.65 9.14
C GLY A 237 13.60 -6.35 8.87
N GLN A 238 14.19 -6.98 7.84
CA GLN A 238 15.58 -6.75 7.42
C GLN A 238 15.62 -5.58 6.43
N ASP A 239 16.68 -4.77 6.50
CA ASP A 239 16.91 -3.65 5.61
C ASP A 239 17.12 -4.09 4.16
N LEU A 240 16.47 -3.36 3.26
CA LEU A 240 16.71 -3.39 1.82
C LEU A 240 17.44 -2.11 1.40
N SER A 241 18.27 -2.21 0.36
CA SER A 241 18.89 -1.05 -0.26
C SER A 241 17.97 -0.44 -1.33
N TYR A 242 18.01 0.89 -1.45
CA TYR A 242 17.26 1.63 -2.49
C TYR A 242 17.84 1.45 -3.88
#